data_023506af0e1156d887783341d8c37912
#
_entry.id   023506af0e1156d887783341d8c37912
#
_cell.length_a   1.000
_cell.length_b   1.000
_cell.length_c   1.000
_cell.angle_alpha   90.00
_cell.angle_beta   90.00
_cell.angle_gamma   90.00
#
_symmetry.space_group_name_H-M   'P 1'
#
loop_
_entity.id
_entity.type
_entity.pdbx_description
1 polymer ?
#
loop_
_entity_poly.entity_id
_entity_poly.type
_entity_poly.pdbx_seq_one_letter_code
_entity_poly.pdbx_strand_id
1 'polypeptide(L)'
;GSDLGFVYGVYEISRSILGIPDFWFWNDYMPEKKESYPIPEDYRVESVPFKIALRGWFVNDEVLLKAWEDDYSEEKPWEMVLEALLRCGGNMVIPGTDKNSRKYRKLASDMGLYITHHHAEPLGAEMFARAYPKLEASYDVHGDKFRALWEEGIEQQKDLNVVWNLGFRG
;
A
#
# COMPACT_ATOMS: atom_id res chain seq x y z
N GLY A 1 -6.30 16.95 14.13
CA GLY A 1 -5.52 16.24 13.15
C GLY A 1 -6.12 14.86 12.88
N SER A 2 -5.81 14.26 11.77
CA SER A 2 -6.18 12.87 11.47
C SER A 2 -5.13 11.90 12.02
N ASP A 3 -5.45 10.60 12.11
CA ASP A 3 -4.50 9.57 12.56
C ASP A 3 -3.24 9.55 11.67
N LEU A 4 -3.39 9.65 10.34
CA LEU A 4 -2.27 9.81 9.42
C LEU A 4 -1.47 11.09 9.68
N GLY A 5 -2.08 12.16 10.19
CA GLY A 5 -1.37 13.36 10.58
C GLY A 5 -0.35 13.11 11.69
N PHE A 6 -0.65 12.24 12.64
CA PHE A 6 0.32 11.80 13.65
C PHE A 6 1.45 10.99 13.02
N VAL A 7 1.14 10.05 12.15
CA VAL A 7 2.13 9.23 11.44
C VAL A 7 3.10 10.11 10.64
N TYR A 8 2.58 11.09 9.88
CA TYR A 8 3.43 12.03 9.14
C TYR A 8 4.30 12.89 10.08
N GLY A 9 3.77 13.30 11.24
CA GLY A 9 4.54 14.02 12.25
C GLY A 9 5.69 13.19 12.82
N VAL A 10 5.47 11.92 13.08
CA VAL A 10 6.53 10.99 13.52
C VAL A 10 7.60 10.83 12.44
N TYR A 11 7.20 10.67 11.18
CA TYR A 11 8.18 10.57 10.08
C TYR A 11 8.91 11.89 9.81
N GLU A 12 8.27 13.04 10.06
CA GLU A 12 8.95 14.33 10.01
C GLU A 12 10.06 14.44 11.06
N ILE A 13 9.79 14.04 12.30
CA ILE A 13 10.82 13.97 13.36
C ILE A 13 11.92 12.97 12.97
N SER A 14 11.54 11.82 12.46
CA SER A 14 12.48 10.78 11.98
C SER A 14 13.43 11.34 10.91
N ARG A 15 12.92 12.13 9.97
CA ARG A 15 13.70 12.74 8.89
C ARG A 15 14.56 13.90 9.41
N SER A 16 13.94 14.85 10.08
CA SER A 16 14.57 16.14 10.39
C SER A 16 15.46 16.10 11.64
N ILE A 17 15.14 15.28 12.62
CA ILE A 17 15.87 15.15 13.88
C ILE A 17 16.78 13.93 13.90
N LEU A 18 16.25 12.77 13.52
CA LEU A 18 17.03 11.53 13.53
C LEU A 18 17.89 11.34 12.27
N GLY A 19 17.63 12.12 11.22
CA GLY A 19 18.39 12.08 9.96
C GLY A 19 18.13 10.82 9.14
N ILE A 20 16.95 10.18 9.30
CA ILE A 20 16.60 8.96 8.58
C ILE A 20 15.87 9.32 7.29
N PRO A 21 16.45 9.10 6.10
CA PRO A 21 15.82 9.42 4.82
C PRO A 21 14.60 8.56 4.53
N ASP A 22 13.70 9.04 3.66
CA ASP A 22 12.42 8.36 3.37
C ASP A 22 12.59 6.95 2.79
N PHE A 23 13.66 6.72 2.04
CA PHE A 23 14.00 5.42 1.42
C PHE A 23 15.18 4.71 2.12
N TRP A 24 15.33 4.91 3.43
CA TRP A 24 16.49 4.39 4.18
C TRP A 24 16.71 2.88 3.97
N PHE A 25 15.67 2.08 4.02
CA PHE A 25 15.74 0.64 3.82
C PHE A 25 16.20 0.28 2.40
N TRP A 26 15.65 0.95 1.38
CA TRP A 26 15.93 0.69 -0.03
C TRP A 26 17.29 1.19 -0.51
N ASN A 27 17.92 2.06 0.27
CA ASN A 27 19.24 2.62 0.02
C ASN A 27 20.33 1.98 0.91
N ASP A 28 20.04 0.88 1.59
CA ASP A 28 20.93 0.24 2.57
C ASP A 28 21.48 1.24 3.60
N TYR A 29 20.69 2.25 3.95
CA TYR A 29 21.10 3.28 4.88
C TYR A 29 21.01 2.77 6.32
N MET A 30 22.15 2.78 7.02
CA MET A 30 22.21 2.47 8.44
C MET A 30 22.36 3.76 9.25
N PRO A 31 21.34 4.17 10.02
CA PRO A 31 21.42 5.36 10.85
C PRO A 31 22.55 5.26 11.88
N GLU A 32 23.32 6.35 12.04
CA GLU A 32 24.26 6.41 13.14
C GLU A 32 23.54 6.42 14.49
N LYS A 33 23.95 5.55 15.39
CA LYS A 33 23.44 5.53 16.76
C LYS A 33 24.10 6.66 17.56
N LYS A 34 23.29 7.60 18.04
CA LYS A 34 23.75 8.71 18.91
C LYS A 34 23.19 8.50 20.31
N GLU A 35 23.89 9.05 21.31
CA GLU A 35 23.45 8.98 22.71
C GLU A 35 22.22 9.86 22.96
N SER A 36 22.08 10.97 22.21
CA SER A 36 20.94 11.86 22.31
C SER A 36 20.67 12.59 21.00
N TYR A 37 19.43 13.02 20.82
CA TYR A 37 18.98 13.82 19.70
C TYR A 37 18.30 15.08 20.24
N PRO A 38 19.02 16.21 20.35
CA PRO A 38 18.43 17.44 20.85
C PRO A 38 17.37 17.95 19.88
N ILE A 39 16.20 18.26 20.41
CA ILE A 39 15.14 18.95 19.67
C ILE A 39 15.16 20.40 20.11
N PRO A 40 15.32 21.39 19.22
CA PRO A 40 15.23 22.81 19.58
C PRO A 40 13.90 23.14 20.25
N GLU A 41 13.91 24.03 21.26
CA GLU A 41 12.68 24.42 21.98
C GLU A 41 11.65 25.10 21.07
N ASP A 42 12.10 25.76 20.02
CA ASP A 42 11.30 26.43 19.01
C ASP A 42 11.02 25.54 17.77
N TYR A 43 11.37 24.24 17.83
CA TYR A 43 11.13 23.34 16.71
C TYR A 43 9.63 23.24 16.40
N ARG A 44 9.28 23.74 15.23
CA ARG A 44 7.91 23.72 14.72
C ARG A 44 7.91 23.48 13.22
N VAL A 45 7.12 22.54 12.78
CA VAL A 45 6.89 22.26 11.37
C VAL A 45 5.39 22.37 11.08
N GLU A 46 5.04 23.17 10.10
CA GLU A 46 3.69 23.29 9.59
C GLU A 46 3.66 22.76 8.15
N SER A 47 2.87 21.73 7.92
CA SER A 47 2.67 21.23 6.56
C SER A 47 1.69 22.11 5.79
N VAL A 48 1.99 22.38 4.53
CA VAL A 48 1.02 22.96 3.61
C VAL A 48 -0.03 21.88 3.27
N PRO A 49 -1.34 22.19 3.31
CA PRO A 49 -2.36 21.25 2.93
C PRO A 49 -2.15 20.70 1.52
N PHE A 50 -2.26 19.40 1.36
CA PHE A 50 -2.15 18.78 0.05
C PHE A 50 -3.30 19.21 -0.86
N LYS A 51 -3.00 19.61 -2.08
CA LYS A 51 -4.00 19.94 -3.10
C LYS A 51 -4.75 18.71 -3.61
N ILE A 52 -4.11 17.55 -3.58
CA ILE A 52 -4.66 16.27 -4.01
C ILE A 52 -4.99 15.44 -2.78
N ALA A 53 -6.25 15.06 -2.63
CA ALA A 53 -6.72 14.33 -1.45
C ALA A 53 -6.16 12.91 -1.37
N LEU A 54 -6.14 12.17 -2.48
CA LEU A 54 -5.61 10.82 -2.56
C LEU A 54 -4.27 10.80 -3.31
N ARG A 55 -3.25 10.27 -2.68
CA ARG A 55 -1.86 10.25 -3.19
C ARG A 55 -1.31 8.86 -2.95
N GLY A 56 -1.01 8.14 -4.01
CA GLY A 56 -0.68 6.74 -3.87
C GLY A 56 0.28 6.19 -4.90
N TRP A 57 0.70 4.97 -4.63
CA TRP A 57 1.53 4.16 -5.50
C TRP A 57 0.80 2.88 -5.93
N PHE A 58 1.19 2.40 -7.08
CA PHE A 58 1.02 1.00 -7.44
C PHE A 58 2.33 0.26 -7.10
N VAL A 59 2.25 -0.67 -6.16
CA VAL A 59 3.38 -1.56 -5.86
C VAL A 59 3.38 -2.68 -6.89
N ASN A 60 4.14 -2.51 -7.95
CA ASN A 60 4.32 -3.55 -8.96
C ASN A 60 5.34 -4.58 -8.46
N ASP A 61 4.84 -5.63 -7.82
CA ASP A 61 5.62 -6.59 -7.04
C ASP A 61 6.16 -7.79 -7.83
N GLU A 62 5.68 -8.00 -9.05
CA GLU A 62 5.92 -9.22 -9.83
C GLU A 62 7.40 -9.53 -10.07
N VAL A 63 8.25 -8.49 -10.12
CA VAL A 63 9.69 -8.62 -10.35
C VAL A 63 10.51 -7.93 -9.25
N LEU A 64 10.13 -6.71 -8.87
CA LEU A 64 11.00 -5.82 -8.10
C LEU A 64 11.11 -6.17 -6.62
N LEU A 65 10.05 -6.68 -5.99
CA LEU A 65 10.08 -7.04 -4.56
C LEU A 65 10.58 -8.45 -4.29
N LYS A 66 10.48 -9.36 -5.25
CA LYS A 66 10.79 -10.78 -5.06
C LYS A 66 12.23 -11.03 -4.59
N ALA A 67 13.21 -10.29 -5.11
CA ALA A 67 14.60 -10.44 -4.71
C ALA A 67 14.86 -10.00 -3.24
N TRP A 68 14.07 -9.06 -2.73
CA TRP A 68 14.15 -8.60 -1.34
C TRP A 68 13.53 -9.60 -0.35
N GLU A 69 12.57 -10.39 -0.79
CA GLU A 69 11.97 -11.47 0.01
C GLU A 69 13.01 -12.57 0.34
N ASP A 70 13.98 -12.79 -0.52
CA ASP A 70 15.02 -13.80 -0.31
C ASP A 70 16.00 -13.42 0.82
N ASP A 71 16.22 -12.12 1.06
CA ASP A 71 17.14 -11.61 2.08
C ASP A 71 16.47 -11.33 3.43
N TYR A 72 15.13 -11.22 3.45
CA TYR A 72 14.33 -10.86 4.61
C TYR A 72 13.12 -11.80 4.78
N SER A 73 12.31 -11.58 5.81
CA SER A 73 10.99 -12.23 5.87
C SER A 73 10.12 -11.77 4.69
N GLU A 74 9.22 -12.62 4.23
CA GLU A 74 8.31 -12.32 3.11
C GLU A 74 7.51 -11.01 3.32
N GLU A 75 7.21 -10.65 4.56
CA GLU A 75 6.42 -9.46 4.91
C GLU A 75 7.27 -8.18 5.00
N LYS A 76 8.54 -8.28 5.36
CA LYS A 76 9.41 -7.12 5.62
C LYS A 76 9.53 -6.14 4.44
N PRO A 77 9.76 -6.56 3.19
CA PRO A 77 9.76 -5.65 2.05
C PRO A 77 8.41 -4.92 1.86
N TRP A 78 7.31 -5.57 2.18
CA TRP A 78 5.98 -4.97 2.11
C TRP A 78 5.76 -3.89 3.18
N GLU A 79 6.14 -4.15 4.42
CA GLU A 79 6.15 -3.11 5.46
C GLU A 79 6.97 -1.91 5.02
N MET A 80 8.16 -2.14 4.46
CA MET A 80 9.09 -1.09 4.08
C MET A 80 8.65 -0.27 2.86
N VAL A 81 7.98 -0.86 1.88
CA VAL A 81 7.43 -0.08 0.77
C VAL A 81 6.25 0.78 1.21
N LEU A 82 5.40 0.27 2.10
CA LEU A 82 4.29 1.02 2.66
C LEU A 82 4.78 2.14 3.60
N GLU A 83 5.83 1.88 4.39
CA GLU A 83 6.50 2.91 5.19
C GLU A 83 7.06 4.03 4.30
N ALA A 84 7.78 3.69 3.22
CA ALA A 84 8.32 4.69 2.30
C ALA A 84 7.22 5.54 1.68
N LEU A 85 6.07 4.94 1.32
CA LEU A 85 4.90 5.68 0.84
C LEU A 85 4.38 6.69 1.87
N LEU A 86 4.23 6.27 3.13
CA LEU A 86 3.80 7.14 4.22
C LEU A 86 4.80 8.25 4.50
N ARG A 87 6.11 7.96 4.49
CA ARG A 87 7.18 8.97 4.63
C ARG A 87 7.12 10.05 3.54
N CYS A 88 6.74 9.65 2.32
CA CYS A 88 6.51 10.56 1.20
C CYS A 88 5.16 11.31 1.26
N GLY A 89 4.38 11.15 2.33
CA GLY A 89 3.07 11.80 2.48
C GLY A 89 1.95 11.14 1.68
N GLY A 90 2.14 9.89 1.24
CA GLY A 90 1.12 9.10 0.56
C GLY A 90 0.06 8.58 1.52
N ASN A 91 -1.13 8.30 1.01
CA ASN A 91 -2.25 7.80 1.79
C ASN A 91 -3.10 6.74 1.06
N MET A 92 -2.66 6.30 -0.11
CA MET A 92 -3.38 5.30 -0.92
C MET A 92 -2.40 4.35 -1.60
N VAL A 93 -2.78 3.09 -1.79
CA VAL A 93 -1.92 2.09 -2.42
C VAL A 93 -2.72 1.06 -3.22
N ILE A 94 -2.15 0.60 -4.33
CA ILE A 94 -2.45 -0.71 -4.89
C ILE A 94 -1.37 -1.65 -4.32
N PRO A 95 -1.71 -2.54 -3.37
CA PRO A 95 -0.73 -3.33 -2.63
C PRO A 95 -0.32 -4.60 -3.37
N GLY A 96 0.28 -4.44 -4.55
CA GLY A 96 0.69 -5.56 -5.39
C GLY A 96 -0.39 -6.07 -6.33
N THR A 97 -0.16 -7.23 -6.89
CA THR A 97 -1.02 -7.89 -7.87
C THR A 97 -1.43 -9.29 -7.41
N ASP A 98 -2.57 -9.77 -7.91
CA ASP A 98 -3.07 -11.12 -7.71
C ASP A 98 -3.13 -11.54 -6.21
N LYS A 99 -2.52 -12.67 -5.84
CA LYS A 99 -2.51 -13.17 -4.46
C LYS A 99 -1.86 -12.19 -3.47
N ASN A 100 -0.84 -11.44 -3.88
CA ASN A 100 -0.16 -10.48 -3.03
C ASN A 100 -1.05 -9.27 -2.74
N SER A 101 -1.83 -8.81 -3.72
CA SER A 101 -2.86 -7.79 -3.51
C SER A 101 -3.83 -8.21 -2.39
N ARG A 102 -4.32 -9.44 -2.43
CA ARG A 102 -5.22 -9.96 -1.39
C ARG A 102 -4.54 -10.15 -0.03
N LYS A 103 -3.28 -10.60 -0.03
CA LYS A 103 -2.51 -10.85 1.19
C LYS A 103 -2.17 -9.57 1.95
N TYR A 104 -1.71 -8.53 1.25
CA TYR A 104 -1.13 -7.34 1.90
C TYR A 104 -2.09 -6.14 2.01
N ARG A 105 -3.34 -6.23 1.51
CA ARG A 105 -4.32 -5.16 1.65
C ARG A 105 -4.66 -4.84 3.11
N LYS A 106 -4.72 -5.88 3.97
CA LYS A 106 -4.97 -5.68 5.38
C LYS A 106 -3.81 -4.96 6.06
N LEU A 107 -2.56 -5.35 5.81
CA LEU A 107 -1.37 -4.66 6.31
C LEU A 107 -1.39 -3.18 5.95
N ALA A 108 -1.63 -2.88 4.67
CA ALA A 108 -1.70 -1.49 4.21
C ALA A 108 -2.84 -0.70 4.88
N SER A 109 -4.00 -1.32 5.06
CA SER A 109 -5.12 -0.70 5.78
C SER A 109 -4.82 -0.47 7.25
N ASP A 110 -4.18 -1.42 7.92
CA ASP A 110 -3.78 -1.30 9.34
C ASP A 110 -2.72 -0.18 9.52
N MET A 111 -1.93 0.11 8.51
CA MET A 111 -1.02 1.26 8.46
C MET A 111 -1.72 2.60 8.12
N GLY A 112 -3.04 2.58 7.93
CA GLY A 112 -3.87 3.78 7.70
C GLY A 112 -4.03 4.18 6.23
N LEU A 113 -3.60 3.36 5.29
CA LEU A 113 -3.70 3.63 3.86
C LEU A 113 -5.09 3.27 3.31
N TYR A 114 -5.57 4.05 2.34
CA TYR A 114 -6.64 3.63 1.45
C TYR A 114 -6.14 2.55 0.50
N ILE A 115 -6.97 1.53 0.29
CA ILE A 115 -6.71 0.46 -0.67
C ILE A 115 -7.41 0.78 -1.97
N THR A 116 -6.74 0.54 -3.09
CA THR A 116 -7.37 0.45 -4.40
C THR A 116 -6.81 -0.76 -5.16
N HIS A 117 -7.26 -1.02 -6.37
CA HIS A 117 -7.02 -2.30 -7.03
C HIS A 117 -6.36 -2.12 -8.38
N HIS A 118 -5.62 -3.13 -8.79
CA HIS A 118 -5.11 -3.27 -10.14
C HIS A 118 -6.25 -3.37 -11.16
N HIS A 119 -6.03 -2.88 -12.36
CA HIS A 119 -7.06 -2.83 -13.41
C HIS A 119 -7.61 -4.21 -13.83
N ALA A 120 -6.89 -5.29 -13.57
CA ALA A 120 -7.33 -6.66 -13.85
C ALA A 120 -8.13 -7.28 -12.68
N GLU A 121 -8.30 -6.56 -11.58
CA GLU A 121 -8.92 -7.00 -10.33
C GLU A 121 -10.04 -6.05 -9.90
N PRO A 122 -11.11 -5.91 -10.70
CA PRO A 122 -12.22 -5.04 -10.36
C PRO A 122 -12.81 -5.46 -9.01
N LEU A 123 -13.13 -4.46 -8.17
CA LEU A 123 -13.63 -4.67 -6.80
C LEU A 123 -12.66 -5.48 -5.90
N GLY A 124 -11.38 -5.59 -6.29
CA GLY A 124 -10.39 -6.40 -5.59
C GLY A 124 -10.62 -7.91 -5.67
N ALA A 125 -11.42 -8.34 -6.64
CA ALA A 125 -11.72 -9.74 -6.89
C ALA A 125 -10.52 -10.48 -7.50
N GLU A 126 -10.49 -11.78 -7.34
CA GLU A 126 -9.56 -12.61 -8.09
C GLU A 126 -9.84 -12.51 -9.60
N MET A 127 -8.78 -12.48 -10.40
CA MET A 127 -8.92 -12.51 -11.85
C MET A 127 -9.66 -13.78 -12.31
N PHE A 128 -10.67 -13.64 -13.17
CA PHE A 128 -11.48 -14.76 -13.64
C PHE A 128 -10.64 -15.92 -14.20
N ALA A 129 -9.63 -15.59 -15.00
CA ALA A 129 -8.74 -16.60 -15.59
C ALA A 129 -7.87 -17.37 -14.56
N ARG A 130 -7.68 -16.80 -13.37
CA ARG A 130 -6.99 -17.46 -12.24
C ARG A 130 -7.95 -18.37 -11.47
N ALA A 131 -9.13 -17.84 -11.16
CA ALA A 131 -10.17 -18.60 -10.44
C ALA A 131 -10.71 -19.78 -11.29
N TYR A 132 -10.83 -19.57 -12.60
CA TYR A 132 -11.42 -20.55 -13.53
C TYR A 132 -10.56 -20.77 -14.78
N PRO A 133 -9.36 -21.36 -14.66
CA PRO A 133 -8.38 -21.44 -15.76
C PRO A 133 -8.81 -22.28 -16.97
N LYS A 134 -9.91 -23.01 -16.86
CA LYS A 134 -10.45 -23.84 -17.95
C LYS A 134 -11.68 -23.23 -18.63
N LEU A 135 -12.12 -22.05 -18.17
CA LEU A 135 -13.29 -21.38 -18.70
C LEU A 135 -12.87 -20.13 -19.49
N GLU A 136 -13.65 -19.80 -20.50
CA GLU A 136 -13.52 -18.53 -21.20
C GLU A 136 -13.92 -17.38 -20.28
N ALA A 137 -13.12 -16.32 -20.23
CA ALA A 137 -13.40 -15.13 -19.44
C ALA A 137 -14.44 -14.24 -20.15
N SER A 138 -15.66 -14.72 -20.25
CA SER A 138 -16.78 -14.04 -20.87
C SER A 138 -17.91 -13.81 -19.86
N TYR A 139 -18.27 -12.56 -19.62
CA TYR A 139 -19.38 -12.22 -18.72
C TYR A 139 -20.73 -12.70 -19.25
N ASP A 140 -20.94 -12.66 -20.56
CA ASP A 140 -22.19 -13.12 -21.19
C ASP A 140 -22.43 -14.61 -20.95
N VAL A 141 -21.36 -15.40 -20.84
CA VAL A 141 -21.42 -16.84 -20.63
C VAL A 141 -21.40 -17.23 -19.14
N HIS A 142 -20.60 -16.52 -18.34
CA HIS A 142 -20.28 -16.87 -16.95
C HIS A 142 -20.54 -15.73 -15.98
N GLY A 143 -21.55 -14.90 -16.23
CA GLY A 143 -21.85 -13.71 -15.41
C GLY A 143 -22.13 -14.01 -13.93
N ASP A 144 -22.68 -15.19 -13.61
CA ASP A 144 -22.86 -15.69 -12.25
C ASP A 144 -21.52 -15.84 -11.50
N LYS A 145 -20.51 -16.38 -12.18
CA LYS A 145 -19.17 -16.59 -11.61
C LYS A 145 -18.42 -15.26 -11.42
N PHE A 146 -18.54 -14.34 -12.38
CA PHE A 146 -17.99 -12.99 -12.20
C PHE A 146 -18.62 -12.28 -11.01
N ARG A 147 -19.94 -12.30 -10.87
CA ARG A 147 -20.61 -11.70 -9.73
C ARG A 147 -20.17 -12.31 -8.40
N ALA A 148 -20.07 -13.64 -8.34
CA ALA A 148 -19.58 -14.32 -7.13
C ALA A 148 -18.18 -13.87 -6.73
N LEU A 149 -17.25 -13.74 -7.67
CA LEU A 149 -15.90 -13.21 -7.40
C LEU A 149 -15.92 -11.74 -6.92
N TRP A 150 -16.76 -10.91 -7.51
CA TRP A 150 -16.90 -9.51 -7.10
C TRP A 150 -17.52 -9.37 -5.70
N GLU A 151 -18.57 -10.15 -5.42
CA GLU A 151 -19.21 -10.18 -4.09
C GLU A 151 -18.23 -10.66 -3.02
N GLU A 152 -17.43 -11.67 -3.30
CA GLU A 152 -16.37 -12.13 -2.42
C GLU A 152 -15.32 -11.04 -2.19
N GLY A 153 -14.86 -10.37 -3.26
CA GLY A 153 -13.91 -9.27 -3.18
C GLY A 153 -14.42 -8.10 -2.31
N ILE A 154 -15.69 -7.75 -2.46
CA ILE A 154 -16.34 -6.72 -1.63
C ILE A 154 -16.43 -7.16 -0.17
N GLU A 155 -16.90 -8.37 0.08
CA GLU A 155 -17.09 -8.90 1.44
C GLU A 155 -15.77 -8.96 2.23
N GLN A 156 -14.68 -9.35 1.57
CA GLN A 156 -13.35 -9.39 2.18
C GLN A 156 -12.78 -8.02 2.57
N GLN A 157 -13.34 -6.94 2.02
CA GLN A 157 -12.79 -5.58 2.18
C GLN A 157 -13.77 -4.57 2.75
N LYS A 158 -14.99 -4.99 3.10
CA LYS A 158 -16.06 -4.08 3.55
C LYS A 158 -15.69 -3.22 4.76
N ASP A 159 -14.79 -3.71 5.61
CA ASP A 159 -14.33 -3.04 6.82
C ASP A 159 -13.01 -2.26 6.62
N LEU A 160 -12.47 -2.23 5.40
CA LEU A 160 -11.26 -1.51 5.06
C LEU A 160 -11.59 -0.16 4.41
N ASN A 161 -10.60 0.75 4.40
CA ASN A 161 -10.70 2.01 3.68
C ASN A 161 -10.41 1.76 2.18
N VAL A 162 -11.47 1.59 1.37
CA VAL A 162 -11.33 1.20 -0.04
C VAL A 162 -11.80 2.30 -0.99
N VAL A 163 -11.00 2.54 -2.02
CA VAL A 163 -11.39 3.25 -3.24
C VAL A 163 -11.64 2.20 -4.31
N TRP A 164 -12.92 1.94 -4.58
CA TRP A 164 -13.33 0.84 -5.43
C TRP A 164 -12.97 1.06 -6.91
N ASN A 165 -12.22 0.13 -7.49
CA ASN A 165 -11.99 0.06 -8.92
C ASN A 165 -13.14 -0.74 -9.58
N LEU A 166 -13.90 -0.09 -10.45
CA LEU A 166 -15.03 -0.70 -11.17
C LEU A 166 -14.67 -1.11 -12.61
N GLY A 167 -13.57 -0.56 -13.14
CA GLY A 167 -13.09 -0.88 -14.46
C GLY A 167 -12.22 -2.13 -14.46
N PHE A 168 -12.14 -2.79 -15.59
CA PHE A 168 -11.19 -3.87 -15.79
C PHE A 168 -10.53 -3.79 -17.17
N ARG A 169 -9.41 -4.46 -17.27
CA ARG A 169 -8.72 -4.65 -18.54
C ARG A 169 -9.49 -5.65 -19.38
N GLY A 170 -9.92 -5.24 -20.57
CA GLY A 170 -10.45 -6.12 -21.61
C GLY A 170 -9.37 -6.91 -22.33
#